data_6ff08dfe57b9c27eab4003d854f8b7bb
#
_entry.id   6ff08dfe57b9c27eab4003d854f8b7bb
#
_cell.length_a   1.000
_cell.length_b   1.000
_cell.length_c   1.000
_cell.angle_alpha   90.00
_cell.angle_beta   90.00
_cell.angle_gamma   90.00
#
_symmetry.space_group_name_H-M   'P 1'
#
loop_
_entity.id
_entity.type
_entity.pdbx_description
1 polymer ?
#
loop_
_entity_poly.entity_id
_entity_poly.type
_entity_poly.pdbx_seq_one_letter_code
_entity_poly.pdbx_strand_id
1 'polypeptide(L)'
;LLASLPHAGTDWAPYLGEIRAAYRDFIAAAARFEPVVAIAPSREDFEQICGGLANVSFAQIDTDDTWIRDYGAIDVEEGGKITGLNFRFNAWGGKFASAKDDALNSKLYAANARPLRDVDLILEGGSVDFDGAGTMLTTSARLLNENRNSLSKAELDARLREIFGLKKIIWLEHGFIKGDDTDSHVDTLARFLSSRVVAISSCDDPSDLHYAELGAMKDEISSLGYDVIELPIPRAIFYRGHRLPATYANFVFLNGALIVPTYADPADPHDPNRAADELALSRLRTACADREVTGVNARVFIR
;
A
#
# COMPACT_ATOMS: atom_id res chain seq x y z
N LEU A 1 9.95 -5.86 7.50
CA LEU A 1 8.73 -5.92 6.69
C LEU A 1 7.82 -7.04 7.16
N LEU A 2 6.48 -6.83 7.14
CA LEU A 2 5.47 -7.88 7.31
C LEU A 2 4.88 -8.23 5.96
N ALA A 3 4.57 -9.51 5.73
CA ALA A 3 3.89 -9.98 4.52
C ALA A 3 2.93 -11.12 4.87
N SER A 4 1.63 -10.93 4.67
CA SER A 4 0.63 -12.01 4.75
C SER A 4 0.62 -12.78 3.44
N LEU A 5 0.73 -14.10 3.51
CA LEU A 5 0.91 -14.96 2.34
C LEU A 5 -0.41 -15.45 1.76
N PRO A 6 -0.54 -15.58 0.43
CA PRO A 6 -1.72 -16.15 -0.21
C PRO A 6 -1.84 -17.65 0.06
N HIS A 7 -3.05 -18.08 0.42
CA HIS A 7 -3.39 -19.47 0.69
C HIS A 7 -4.76 -19.85 0.08
N ALA A 8 -5.14 -21.11 0.16
CA ALA A 8 -6.36 -21.59 -0.49
C ALA A 8 -7.68 -21.01 0.08
N GLY A 9 -7.62 -20.31 1.21
CA GLY A 9 -8.76 -19.63 1.81
C GLY A 9 -8.87 -18.14 1.47
N THR A 10 -7.95 -17.59 0.65
CA THR A 10 -7.96 -16.19 0.19
C THR A 10 -8.60 -16.06 -1.19
N ASP A 11 -8.90 -14.85 -1.63
CA ASP A 11 -9.46 -14.57 -2.96
C ASP A 11 -8.51 -14.97 -4.10
N TRP A 12 -7.23 -15.24 -3.78
CA TRP A 12 -6.22 -15.74 -4.70
C TRP A 12 -6.36 -17.23 -5.07
N ALA A 13 -7.25 -18.00 -4.44
CA ALA A 13 -7.40 -19.44 -4.66
C ALA A 13 -7.52 -19.85 -6.14
N PRO A 14 -8.23 -19.12 -7.04
CA PRO A 14 -8.35 -19.51 -8.44
C PRO A 14 -7.05 -19.49 -9.25
N TYR A 15 -6.01 -18.76 -8.80
CA TYR A 15 -4.70 -18.64 -9.46
C TYR A 15 -3.54 -18.64 -8.45
N LEU A 16 -3.71 -19.48 -7.43
CA LEU A 16 -2.80 -19.57 -6.29
C LEU A 16 -1.33 -19.80 -6.68
N GLY A 17 -1.07 -20.58 -7.71
CA GLY A 17 0.30 -20.82 -8.20
C GLY A 17 0.98 -19.56 -8.74
N GLU A 18 0.25 -18.74 -9.49
CA GLU A 18 0.77 -17.50 -10.07
C GLU A 18 1.07 -16.47 -8.98
N ILE A 19 0.13 -16.28 -8.04
CA ILE A 19 0.31 -15.30 -6.98
C ILE A 19 1.41 -15.71 -5.99
N ARG A 20 1.57 -16.99 -5.68
CA ARG A 20 2.67 -17.49 -4.84
C ARG A 20 4.02 -17.20 -5.46
N ALA A 21 4.16 -17.37 -6.78
CA ALA A 21 5.39 -17.01 -7.49
C ALA A 21 5.69 -15.51 -7.39
N ALA A 22 4.68 -14.66 -7.61
CA ALA A 22 4.82 -13.20 -7.49
C ALA A 22 5.16 -12.75 -6.06
N TYR A 23 4.54 -13.36 -5.03
CA TYR A 23 4.90 -13.12 -3.63
C TYR A 23 6.34 -13.56 -3.32
N ARG A 24 6.79 -14.68 -3.86
CA ARG A 24 8.19 -15.13 -3.71
C ARG A 24 9.16 -14.10 -4.27
N ASP A 25 8.90 -13.58 -5.46
CA ASP A 25 9.76 -12.56 -6.10
C ASP A 25 9.78 -11.26 -5.28
N PHE A 26 8.63 -10.80 -4.80
CA PHE A 26 8.52 -9.64 -3.93
C PHE A 26 9.28 -9.83 -2.61
N ILE A 27 9.05 -10.94 -1.91
CA ILE A 27 9.71 -11.24 -0.63
C ILE A 27 11.22 -11.41 -0.81
N ALA A 28 11.67 -12.10 -1.88
CA ALA A 28 13.08 -12.25 -2.17
C ALA A 28 13.75 -10.90 -2.45
N ALA A 29 13.08 -9.99 -3.15
CA ALA A 29 13.57 -8.64 -3.36
C ALA A 29 13.68 -7.86 -2.04
N ALA A 30 12.64 -7.91 -1.19
CA ALA A 30 12.60 -7.20 0.09
C ALA A 30 13.63 -7.74 1.09
N ALA A 31 13.79 -9.06 1.17
CA ALA A 31 14.70 -9.73 2.10
C ALA A 31 16.19 -9.40 1.88
N ARG A 32 16.54 -8.82 0.73
CA ARG A 32 17.88 -8.28 0.47
C ARG A 32 18.21 -7.07 1.35
N PHE A 33 17.20 -6.32 1.79
CA PHE A 33 17.35 -5.02 2.44
C PHE A 33 16.99 -5.05 3.92
N GLU A 34 16.00 -5.86 4.29
CA GLU A 34 15.58 -5.98 5.69
C GLU A 34 14.95 -7.34 6.00
N PRO A 35 14.90 -7.74 7.28
CA PRO A 35 14.20 -8.96 7.67
C PRO A 35 12.73 -8.93 7.29
N VAL A 36 12.22 -10.04 6.74
CA VAL A 36 10.79 -10.21 6.43
C VAL A 36 10.17 -11.21 7.39
N VAL A 37 9.05 -10.86 7.99
CA VAL A 37 8.17 -11.79 8.72
C VAL A 37 7.02 -12.17 7.79
N ALA A 38 7.05 -13.40 7.31
CA ALA A 38 6.00 -13.96 6.46
C ALA A 38 4.95 -14.65 7.33
N ILE A 39 3.71 -14.24 7.20
CA ILE A 39 2.57 -14.70 7.99
C ILE A 39 1.74 -15.64 7.13
N ALA A 40 1.45 -16.84 7.65
CA ALA A 40 0.63 -17.82 6.96
C ALA A 40 -0.10 -18.73 7.98
N PRO A 41 -1.23 -19.36 7.60
CA PRO A 41 -1.96 -20.27 8.48
C PRO A 41 -1.19 -21.56 8.76
N SER A 42 -0.30 -21.98 7.87
CA SER A 42 0.46 -23.20 8.01
C SER A 42 1.93 -23.07 7.59
N ARG A 43 2.77 -23.95 8.14
CA ARG A 43 4.16 -24.09 7.71
C ARG A 43 4.27 -24.50 6.23
N GLU A 44 3.33 -25.29 5.75
CA GLU A 44 3.30 -25.72 4.35
C GLU A 44 3.09 -24.52 3.40
N ASP A 45 2.12 -23.64 3.68
CA ASP A 45 1.89 -22.44 2.88
C ASP A 45 3.13 -21.53 2.87
N PHE A 46 3.79 -21.38 4.04
CA PHE A 46 5.05 -20.65 4.12
C PHE A 46 6.14 -21.27 3.25
N GLU A 47 6.39 -22.58 3.36
CA GLU A 47 7.46 -23.25 2.59
C GLU A 47 7.23 -23.21 1.08
N GLN A 48 5.97 -23.25 0.62
CA GLN A 48 5.63 -23.15 -0.80
C GLN A 48 6.01 -21.80 -1.43
N ILE A 49 6.11 -20.75 -0.62
CA ILE A 49 6.45 -19.40 -1.10
C ILE A 49 7.87 -19.02 -0.67
N CYS A 50 8.19 -19.19 0.61
CA CYS A 50 9.39 -18.66 1.22
C CYS A 50 10.48 -19.72 1.43
N GLY A 51 10.21 -21.00 1.14
CA GLY A 51 11.17 -22.07 1.34
C GLY A 51 12.51 -21.78 0.69
N GLY A 52 13.60 -21.84 1.48
CA GLY A 52 14.97 -21.55 1.05
C GLY A 52 15.34 -20.07 0.91
N LEU A 53 14.42 -19.12 1.15
CA LEU A 53 14.77 -17.71 1.18
C LEU A 53 15.51 -17.34 2.47
N ALA A 54 16.61 -16.61 2.33
CA ALA A 54 17.35 -16.06 3.47
C ALA A 54 16.64 -14.81 4.02
N ASN A 55 16.86 -14.49 5.30
CA ASN A 55 16.35 -13.29 5.97
C ASN A 55 14.81 -13.21 6.03
N VAL A 56 14.15 -14.37 5.98
CA VAL A 56 12.70 -14.52 6.08
C VAL A 56 12.35 -15.41 7.26
N SER A 57 11.50 -14.95 8.16
CA SER A 57 10.98 -15.68 9.30
C SER A 57 9.50 -15.98 9.15
N PHE A 58 9.03 -17.05 9.80
CA PHE A 58 7.65 -17.51 9.75
C PHE A 58 6.89 -17.13 11.02
N ALA A 59 5.70 -16.55 10.86
CA ALA A 59 4.72 -16.39 11.92
C ALA A 59 3.44 -17.15 11.56
N GLN A 60 3.07 -18.13 12.39
CA GLN A 60 1.85 -18.91 12.17
C GLN A 60 0.64 -18.18 12.73
N ILE A 61 -0.07 -17.47 11.85
CA ILE A 61 -1.29 -16.76 12.17
C ILE A 61 -2.26 -16.90 11.00
N ASP A 62 -3.52 -17.24 11.31
CA ASP A 62 -4.58 -17.30 10.31
C ASP A 62 -4.95 -15.88 9.85
N THR A 63 -5.15 -15.72 8.54
CA THR A 63 -5.65 -14.51 7.90
C THR A 63 -6.90 -14.84 7.07
N ASP A 64 -7.70 -13.81 6.77
CA ASP A 64 -8.77 -13.91 5.78
C ASP A 64 -8.24 -13.56 4.39
N ASP A 65 -7.33 -12.56 4.28
CA ASP A 65 -6.63 -12.21 3.04
C ASP A 65 -5.21 -11.66 3.31
N THR A 66 -4.57 -11.16 2.27
CA THR A 66 -3.13 -10.84 2.22
C THR A 66 -2.80 -9.36 2.44
N TRP A 67 -3.78 -8.50 2.55
CA TRP A 67 -3.64 -7.04 2.50
C TRP A 67 -3.19 -6.42 3.83
N ILE A 68 -2.04 -6.91 4.37
CA ILE A 68 -1.51 -6.49 5.68
C ILE A 68 -1.17 -4.99 5.74
N ARG A 69 -1.00 -4.31 4.61
CA ARG A 69 -0.87 -2.86 4.58
C ARG A 69 -2.08 -2.19 5.24
N ASP A 70 -3.28 -2.76 5.09
CA ASP A 70 -4.52 -2.17 5.51
C ASP A 70 -4.95 -2.55 6.93
N TYR A 71 -4.66 -3.77 7.36
CA TYR A 71 -5.00 -4.24 8.69
C TYR A 71 -3.81 -4.36 9.64
N GLY A 72 -2.59 -4.21 9.16
CA GLY A 72 -1.40 -4.19 10.00
C GLY A 72 -1.36 -2.97 10.92
N ALA A 73 -0.82 -3.15 12.14
CA ALA A 73 -0.66 -2.03 13.05
C ALA A 73 0.28 -0.96 12.47
N ILE A 74 -0.02 0.31 12.74
CA ILE A 74 0.83 1.43 12.36
C ILE A 74 1.72 1.76 13.55
N ASP A 75 3.02 1.55 13.39
CA ASP A 75 4.00 1.84 14.43
C ASP A 75 4.21 3.36 14.58
N VAL A 76 4.15 3.85 15.81
CA VAL A 76 4.48 5.24 16.19
C VAL A 76 5.56 5.26 17.24
N GLU A 77 6.36 6.31 17.26
CA GLU A 77 7.35 6.55 18.30
C GLU A 77 6.81 7.54 19.33
N GLU A 78 6.69 7.11 20.58
CA GLU A 78 6.28 7.94 21.72
C GLU A 78 7.35 7.87 22.82
N GLY A 79 8.01 8.99 23.10
CA GLY A 79 9.02 9.05 24.16
C GLY A 79 10.19 8.08 24.00
N GLY A 80 10.62 7.83 22.75
CA GLY A 80 11.71 6.89 22.42
C GLY A 80 11.31 5.41 22.42
N LYS A 81 10.00 5.12 22.50
CA LYS A 81 9.45 3.76 22.43
C LYS A 81 8.55 3.61 21.21
N ILE A 82 8.71 2.52 20.51
CA ILE A 82 7.82 2.16 19.38
C ILE A 82 6.62 1.40 19.93
N THR A 83 5.43 1.90 19.62
CA THR A 83 4.14 1.30 19.94
C THR A 83 3.33 1.09 18.67
N GLY A 84 2.79 -0.10 18.46
CA GLY A 84 1.86 -0.36 17.38
C GLY A 84 0.48 0.21 17.70
N LEU A 85 -0.09 0.97 16.77
CA LEU A 85 -1.48 1.39 16.82
C LEU A 85 -2.35 0.37 16.11
N ASN A 86 -3.23 -0.28 16.85
CA ASN A 86 -4.13 -1.30 16.36
C ASN A 86 -5.48 -0.68 16.04
N PHE A 87 -5.70 -0.28 14.80
CA PHE A 87 -6.97 0.20 14.32
C PHE A 87 -7.91 -0.96 14.02
N ARG A 88 -9.22 -0.70 14.06
CA ARG A 88 -10.22 -1.66 13.63
C ARG A 88 -10.21 -1.78 12.11
N PHE A 89 -10.25 -3.01 11.62
CA PHE A 89 -10.35 -3.31 10.20
C PHE A 89 -11.71 -3.96 9.88
N ASN A 90 -12.42 -3.43 8.91
CA ASN A 90 -13.74 -3.93 8.51
C ASN A 90 -13.81 -4.34 7.04
N ALA A 91 -12.70 -4.76 6.46
CA ALA A 91 -12.60 -5.17 5.05
C ALA A 91 -13.25 -4.16 4.10
N TRP A 92 -12.70 -2.95 4.10
CA TRP A 92 -13.07 -1.83 3.19
C TRP A 92 -14.56 -1.49 3.22
N GLY A 93 -15.15 -1.50 4.42
CA GLY A 93 -16.56 -1.17 4.62
C GLY A 93 -17.49 -2.39 4.61
N GLY A 94 -17.01 -3.54 5.06
CA GLY A 94 -17.80 -4.76 5.16
C GLY A 94 -17.99 -5.49 3.83
N LYS A 95 -17.10 -5.26 2.86
CA LYS A 95 -17.17 -5.91 1.54
C LYS A 95 -16.76 -7.39 1.59
N PHE A 96 -15.88 -7.77 2.55
CA PHE A 96 -15.30 -9.11 2.67
C PHE A 96 -15.26 -9.57 4.13
N ALA A 97 -14.86 -10.82 4.36
CA ALA A 97 -14.53 -11.32 5.70
C ALA A 97 -13.25 -10.62 6.22
N SER A 98 -13.20 -10.31 7.51
CA SER A 98 -12.06 -9.59 8.11
C SER A 98 -11.74 -9.99 9.55
N ALA A 99 -12.45 -10.96 10.11
CA ALA A 99 -12.33 -11.27 11.55
C ALA A 99 -10.92 -11.77 11.93
N LYS A 100 -10.26 -12.51 11.05
CA LYS A 100 -8.90 -13.01 11.29
C LYS A 100 -7.86 -11.90 11.08
N ASP A 101 -8.06 -11.07 10.07
CA ASP A 101 -7.19 -9.95 9.72
C ASP A 101 -7.21 -8.89 10.81
N ASP A 102 -8.40 -8.50 11.30
CA ASP A 102 -8.60 -7.58 12.42
C ASP A 102 -7.94 -8.09 13.73
N ALA A 103 -7.92 -9.42 13.94
CA ALA A 103 -7.32 -10.05 15.11
C ALA A 103 -5.78 -10.30 15.00
N LEU A 104 -5.18 -10.08 13.83
CA LEU A 104 -3.78 -10.44 13.56
C LEU A 104 -2.80 -9.73 14.47
N ASN A 105 -2.96 -8.40 14.62
CA ASN A 105 -2.00 -7.57 15.35
C ASN A 105 -1.88 -8.00 16.81
N SER A 106 -2.99 -8.31 17.47
CA SER A 106 -2.99 -8.76 18.86
C SER A 106 -2.16 -10.03 19.05
N LYS A 107 -2.26 -10.98 18.11
CA LYS A 107 -1.48 -12.23 18.13
C LYS A 107 0.00 -11.99 17.84
N LEU A 108 0.28 -11.19 16.79
CA LEU A 108 1.64 -10.92 16.34
C LEU A 108 2.45 -10.14 17.39
N TYR A 109 1.85 -9.09 17.98
CA TYR A 109 2.51 -8.25 18.96
C TYR A 109 2.70 -8.96 20.30
N ALA A 110 1.72 -9.76 20.75
CA ALA A 110 1.86 -10.60 21.95
C ALA A 110 2.99 -11.62 21.79
N ALA A 111 3.09 -12.30 20.65
CA ALA A 111 4.13 -13.30 20.39
C ALA A 111 5.54 -12.68 20.40
N ASN A 112 5.68 -11.38 20.09
CA ASN A 112 6.95 -10.68 20.03
C ASN A 112 7.19 -9.75 21.23
N ALA A 113 6.31 -9.77 22.25
CA ALA A 113 6.34 -8.90 23.42
C ALA A 113 6.48 -7.40 23.08
N ARG A 114 5.85 -6.97 21.98
CA ARG A 114 5.85 -5.58 21.53
C ARG A 114 4.63 -4.85 22.09
N PRO A 115 4.75 -3.54 22.44
CA PRO A 115 3.61 -2.72 22.85
C PRO A 115 2.60 -2.60 21.71
N LEU A 116 1.33 -2.77 22.02
CA LEU A 116 0.19 -2.56 21.12
C LEU A 116 -0.86 -1.72 21.84
N ARG A 117 -1.41 -0.72 21.17
CA ARG A 117 -2.47 0.15 21.68
C ARG A 117 -3.67 0.06 20.74
N ASP A 118 -4.80 -0.42 21.25
CA ASP A 118 -6.04 -0.43 20.51
C ASP A 118 -6.58 0.99 20.30
N VAL A 119 -7.05 1.24 19.07
CA VAL A 119 -7.64 2.52 18.66
C VAL A 119 -9.05 2.26 18.16
N ASP A 120 -10.05 2.79 18.84
CA ASP A 120 -11.45 2.67 18.45
C ASP A 120 -11.78 3.62 17.28
N LEU A 121 -11.20 3.28 16.13
CA LEU A 121 -11.40 3.94 14.83
C LEU A 121 -11.15 2.90 13.74
N ILE A 122 -12.00 2.89 12.71
CA ILE A 122 -11.76 2.09 11.51
C ILE A 122 -10.79 2.88 10.61
N LEU A 123 -9.61 2.31 10.36
CA LEU A 123 -8.60 2.91 9.50
C LEU A 123 -7.79 1.82 8.79
N GLU A 124 -7.69 1.92 7.49
CA GLU A 124 -6.77 1.12 6.70
C GLU A 124 -5.46 1.86 6.51
N GLY A 125 -4.34 1.13 6.64
CA GLY A 125 -3.00 1.72 6.47
C GLY A 125 -2.76 2.33 5.09
N GLY A 126 -3.39 1.78 4.03
CA GLY A 126 -3.34 2.33 2.67
C GLY A 126 -4.10 3.65 2.49
N SER A 127 -5.01 3.97 3.41
CA SER A 127 -5.78 5.23 3.38
C SER A 127 -4.99 6.45 3.87
N VAL A 128 -3.78 6.25 4.43
CA VAL A 128 -2.93 7.31 5.00
C VAL A 128 -1.48 7.18 4.54
N ASP A 129 -0.83 8.31 4.31
CA ASP A 129 0.60 8.39 4.09
C ASP A 129 1.21 9.51 4.93
N PHE A 130 2.46 9.36 5.37
CA PHE A 130 3.10 10.27 6.33
C PHE A 130 4.45 10.75 5.79
N ASP A 131 4.73 12.05 6.01
CA ASP A 131 6.02 12.66 5.65
C ASP A 131 7.14 12.43 6.69
N GLY A 132 6.82 11.80 7.83
CA GLY A 132 7.72 11.62 8.96
C GLY A 132 8.03 12.90 9.74
N ALA A 133 7.46 14.06 9.37
CA ALA A 133 7.70 15.37 10.00
C ALA A 133 6.44 15.98 10.62
N GLY A 134 5.36 15.21 10.66
CA GLY A 134 4.08 15.58 11.27
C GLY A 134 3.00 15.97 10.28
N THR A 135 3.17 15.66 8.98
CA THR A 135 2.11 15.80 7.98
C THR A 135 1.59 14.43 7.57
N MET A 136 0.28 14.30 7.48
CA MET A 136 -0.43 13.15 6.92
C MET A 136 -1.15 13.55 5.63
N LEU A 137 -1.14 12.68 4.64
CA LEU A 137 -1.88 12.77 3.40
C LEU A 137 -2.97 11.69 3.37
N THR A 138 -4.15 12.05 2.94
CA THR A 138 -5.30 11.15 2.81
C THR A 138 -6.28 11.67 1.75
N THR A 139 -7.30 10.88 1.40
CA THR A 139 -8.41 11.32 0.53
C THR A 139 -9.69 11.53 1.35
N SER A 140 -10.46 12.56 0.99
CA SER A 140 -11.77 12.81 1.59
C SER A 140 -12.76 11.70 1.25
N ALA A 141 -12.75 11.22 0.01
CA ALA A 141 -13.61 10.13 -0.46
C ALA A 141 -13.47 8.86 0.38
N ARG A 142 -12.25 8.59 0.88
CA ARG A 142 -11.95 7.39 1.68
C ARG A 142 -12.36 7.54 3.15
N LEU A 143 -11.76 8.49 3.85
CA LEU A 143 -11.90 8.58 5.30
C LEU A 143 -13.28 9.09 5.75
N LEU A 144 -13.98 9.84 4.90
CA LEU A 144 -15.32 10.34 5.18
C LEU A 144 -16.44 9.43 4.67
N ASN A 145 -16.10 8.25 4.19
CA ASN A 145 -17.09 7.27 3.76
C ASN A 145 -17.85 6.72 4.97
N GLU A 146 -19.18 6.78 4.93
CA GLU A 146 -20.08 6.36 6.02
C GLU A 146 -19.90 4.88 6.42
N ASN A 147 -19.37 4.04 5.52
CA ASN A 147 -19.09 2.64 5.80
C ASN A 147 -17.82 2.40 6.67
N ARG A 148 -17.16 3.48 7.15
CA ARG A 148 -16.02 3.45 8.06
C ARG A 148 -16.38 4.02 9.43
N ASN A 149 -16.45 5.35 9.51
CA ASN A 149 -16.70 6.05 10.77
C ASN A 149 -17.81 7.07 10.59
N SER A 150 -18.77 7.10 11.53
CA SER A 150 -19.83 8.10 11.56
C SER A 150 -19.35 9.41 12.22
N LEU A 151 -18.22 9.94 11.75
CA LEU A 151 -17.61 11.17 12.24
C LEU A 151 -17.59 12.25 11.16
N SER A 152 -17.78 13.50 11.54
CA SER A 152 -17.53 14.62 10.65
C SER A 152 -16.03 14.76 10.33
N LYS A 153 -15.70 15.47 9.24
CA LYS A 153 -14.30 15.77 8.87
C LYS A 153 -13.55 16.44 10.01
N ALA A 154 -14.18 17.38 10.72
CA ALA A 154 -13.56 18.09 11.84
C ALA A 154 -13.26 17.18 13.05
N GLU A 155 -14.19 16.28 13.38
CA GLU A 155 -13.98 15.32 14.47
C GLU A 155 -12.89 14.30 14.12
N LEU A 156 -12.89 13.81 12.88
CA LEU A 156 -11.89 12.86 12.42
C LEU A 156 -10.50 13.51 12.33
N ASP A 157 -10.40 14.75 11.81
CA ASP A 157 -9.16 15.54 11.78
C ASP A 157 -8.58 15.71 13.20
N ALA A 158 -9.41 16.10 14.16
CA ALA A 158 -8.98 16.27 15.57
C ALA A 158 -8.46 14.95 16.17
N ARG A 159 -9.19 13.84 15.97
CA ARG A 159 -8.78 12.53 16.47
C ARG A 159 -7.49 12.03 15.83
N LEU A 160 -7.34 12.15 14.52
CA LEU A 160 -6.12 11.73 13.82
C LEU A 160 -4.90 12.55 14.24
N ARG A 161 -5.07 13.88 14.45
CA ARG A 161 -4.00 14.72 14.99
C ARG A 161 -3.55 14.27 16.38
N GLU A 162 -4.49 13.93 17.24
CA GLU A 162 -4.19 13.44 18.58
C GLU A 162 -3.49 12.07 18.54
N ILE A 163 -4.04 11.12 17.76
CA ILE A 163 -3.53 9.74 17.66
C ILE A 163 -2.10 9.70 17.14
N PHE A 164 -1.80 10.46 16.08
CA PHE A 164 -0.52 10.44 15.38
C PHE A 164 0.41 11.63 15.73
N GLY A 165 -0.02 12.56 16.57
CA GLY A 165 0.77 13.76 16.91
C GLY A 165 0.96 14.72 15.73
N LEU A 166 -0.02 14.88 14.85
CA LEU A 166 0.12 15.59 13.57
C LEU A 166 0.01 17.11 13.73
N LYS A 167 0.83 17.81 12.95
CA LYS A 167 0.75 19.27 12.76
C LYS A 167 -0.21 19.63 11.62
N LYS A 168 -0.27 18.79 10.58
CA LYS A 168 -1.03 19.04 9.35
C LYS A 168 -1.64 17.75 8.81
N ILE A 169 -2.89 17.83 8.33
CA ILE A 169 -3.52 16.79 7.52
C ILE A 169 -3.89 17.40 6.18
N ILE A 170 -3.50 16.76 5.09
CA ILE A 170 -3.88 17.13 3.74
C ILE A 170 -4.97 16.15 3.30
N TRP A 171 -6.12 16.68 3.01
CA TRP A 171 -7.28 15.96 2.51
C TRP A 171 -7.41 16.21 1.02
N LEU A 172 -7.06 15.23 0.19
CA LEU A 172 -7.25 15.31 -1.25
C LEU A 172 -8.73 15.12 -1.59
N GLU A 173 -9.25 16.02 -2.38
CA GLU A 173 -10.63 15.96 -2.87
C GLU A 173 -10.74 15.29 -4.25
N HIS A 174 -9.62 15.18 -4.97
CA HIS A 174 -9.53 14.63 -6.30
C HIS A 174 -8.61 13.39 -6.35
N GLY A 175 -8.79 12.59 -7.40
CA GLY A 175 -7.99 11.41 -7.69
C GLY A 175 -8.75 10.09 -7.48
N PHE A 176 -8.63 9.22 -8.48
CA PHE A 176 -9.07 7.83 -8.38
C PHE A 176 -8.29 6.96 -9.36
N ILE A 177 -8.28 5.65 -9.14
CA ILE A 177 -7.78 4.65 -10.08
C ILE A 177 -8.92 3.70 -10.44
N LYS A 178 -9.18 3.54 -11.72
CA LYS A 178 -10.26 2.65 -12.20
C LYS A 178 -9.94 1.19 -11.86
N GLY A 179 -10.88 0.52 -11.19
CA GLY A 179 -10.73 -0.85 -10.71
C GLY A 179 -10.32 -0.93 -9.24
N ASP A 180 -9.90 0.18 -8.62
CA ASP A 180 -9.70 0.25 -7.18
C ASP A 180 -11.03 0.07 -6.44
N ASP A 181 -11.08 -0.88 -5.54
CA ASP A 181 -12.25 -1.21 -4.70
C ASP A 181 -12.09 -0.72 -3.25
N THR A 182 -11.00 -0.01 -2.96
CA THR A 182 -10.69 0.53 -1.64
C THR A 182 -11.37 1.87 -1.35
N ASP A 183 -12.12 2.43 -2.30
CA ASP A 183 -12.74 3.76 -2.26
C ASP A 183 -11.68 4.90 -2.29
N SER A 184 -10.69 4.80 -3.18
CA SER A 184 -9.61 5.76 -3.42
C SER A 184 -8.60 5.86 -2.27
N HIS A 185 -7.92 4.78 -1.95
CA HIS A 185 -6.75 4.81 -1.07
C HIS A 185 -5.69 5.78 -1.58
N VAL A 186 -5.12 6.57 -0.66
CA VAL A 186 -4.09 7.55 -1.04
C VAL A 186 -2.81 6.90 -1.51
N ASP A 187 -2.47 5.71 -1.05
CA ASP A 187 -1.25 5.01 -1.44
C ASP A 187 -1.26 4.50 -2.89
N THR A 188 -2.43 4.47 -3.54
CA THR A 188 -2.55 4.24 -5.00
C THR A 188 -2.41 5.53 -5.81
N LEU A 189 -2.51 6.69 -5.18
CA LEU A 189 -2.64 8.01 -5.80
C LEU A 189 -1.42 8.89 -5.57
N ALA A 190 -1.02 9.08 -4.30
CA ALA A 190 0.01 10.03 -3.91
C ALA A 190 0.78 9.56 -2.67
N ARG A 191 2.10 9.68 -2.69
CA ARG A 191 2.98 9.21 -1.63
C ARG A 191 4.08 10.22 -1.35
N PHE A 192 4.37 10.50 -0.08
CA PHE A 192 5.54 11.27 0.28
C PHE A 192 6.84 10.52 -0.05
N LEU A 193 7.75 11.20 -0.76
CA LEU A 193 9.15 10.78 -0.88
C LEU A 193 10.03 11.48 0.17
N SER A 194 9.60 12.64 0.61
CA SER A 194 10.19 13.41 1.71
C SER A 194 9.16 14.40 2.25
N SER A 195 9.53 15.19 3.27
CA SER A 195 8.67 16.27 3.80
C SER A 195 8.37 17.39 2.78
N ARG A 196 8.97 17.39 1.58
CA ARG A 196 8.79 18.40 0.54
C ARG A 196 8.40 17.82 -0.82
N VAL A 197 8.60 16.54 -1.04
CA VAL A 197 8.41 15.89 -2.34
C VAL A 197 7.32 14.84 -2.24
N VAL A 198 6.36 14.90 -3.15
CA VAL A 198 5.25 13.94 -3.28
C VAL A 198 5.31 13.29 -4.65
N ALA A 199 5.35 11.96 -4.70
CA ALA A 199 5.12 11.21 -5.93
C ALA A 199 3.62 11.05 -6.13
N ILE A 200 3.13 11.27 -7.35
CA ILE A 200 1.71 11.18 -7.68
C ILE A 200 1.48 10.31 -8.92
N SER A 201 0.38 9.61 -8.97
CA SER A 201 -0.14 9.02 -10.21
C SER A 201 -0.54 10.15 -11.16
N SER A 202 -0.13 10.11 -12.41
CA SER A 202 -0.43 11.11 -13.42
C SER A 202 -0.86 10.48 -14.74
N CYS A 203 -1.73 11.18 -15.49
CA CYS A 203 -2.21 10.76 -16.78
C CYS A 203 -2.00 11.89 -17.79
N ASP A 204 -1.32 11.60 -18.91
CA ASP A 204 -1.03 12.53 -19.99
C ASP A 204 -1.96 12.38 -21.21
N ASP A 205 -2.85 11.37 -21.19
CA ASP A 205 -3.81 11.11 -22.25
C ASP A 205 -5.17 11.76 -21.95
N PRO A 206 -5.54 12.87 -22.65
CA PRO A 206 -6.81 13.55 -22.40
C PRO A 206 -8.06 12.69 -22.67
N SER A 207 -7.89 11.57 -23.39
CA SER A 207 -9.00 10.63 -23.66
C SER A 207 -9.17 9.56 -22.58
N ASP A 208 -8.18 9.39 -21.68
CA ASP A 208 -8.30 8.47 -20.55
C ASP A 208 -9.14 9.10 -19.42
N LEU A 209 -9.99 8.30 -18.81
CA LEU A 209 -10.91 8.72 -17.76
C LEU A 209 -10.22 9.29 -16.49
N HIS A 210 -8.92 8.99 -16.29
CA HIS A 210 -8.15 9.49 -15.15
C HIS A 210 -7.59 10.90 -15.36
N TYR A 211 -7.54 11.39 -16.62
CA TYR A 211 -6.82 12.63 -16.97
C TYR A 211 -7.25 13.83 -16.13
N ALA A 212 -8.56 14.09 -16.07
CA ALA A 212 -9.08 15.27 -15.37
C ALA A 212 -8.87 15.18 -13.85
N GLU A 213 -9.17 14.04 -13.25
CA GLU A 213 -9.10 13.86 -11.79
C GLU A 213 -7.67 13.82 -11.28
N LEU A 214 -6.75 13.11 -11.98
CA LEU A 214 -5.33 13.11 -11.59
C LEU A 214 -4.67 14.47 -11.85
N GLY A 215 -5.12 15.21 -12.87
CA GLY A 215 -4.69 16.59 -13.11
C GLY A 215 -5.11 17.53 -11.99
N ALA A 216 -6.36 17.46 -11.55
CA ALA A 216 -6.87 18.24 -10.42
C ALA A 216 -6.14 17.90 -9.11
N MET A 217 -5.89 16.61 -8.83
CA MET A 217 -5.09 16.18 -7.68
C MET A 217 -3.67 16.75 -7.71
N LYS A 218 -3.02 16.77 -8.89
CA LYS A 218 -1.69 17.39 -9.07
C LYS A 218 -1.74 18.89 -8.71
N ASP A 219 -2.76 19.60 -9.17
CA ASP A 219 -2.91 21.03 -8.90
C ASP A 219 -3.15 21.29 -7.41
N GLU A 220 -3.94 20.44 -6.73
CA GLU A 220 -4.12 20.50 -5.26
C GLU A 220 -2.78 20.40 -4.55
N ILE A 221 -2.00 19.35 -4.80
CA ILE A 221 -0.73 19.10 -4.13
C ILE A 221 0.29 20.22 -4.43
N SER A 222 0.38 20.65 -5.70
CA SER A 222 1.28 21.72 -6.12
C SER A 222 0.93 23.06 -5.47
N SER A 223 -0.36 23.38 -5.32
CA SER A 223 -0.84 24.60 -4.66
C SER A 223 -0.44 24.69 -3.20
N LEU A 224 -0.20 23.54 -2.55
CA LEU A 224 0.27 23.45 -1.16
C LEU A 224 1.79 23.64 -1.02
N GLY A 225 2.51 23.83 -2.13
CA GLY A 225 3.95 24.11 -2.17
C GLY A 225 4.84 22.87 -2.13
N TYR A 226 4.32 21.69 -2.47
CA TYR A 226 5.10 20.46 -2.62
C TYR A 226 5.73 20.37 -4.01
N ASP A 227 6.95 19.86 -4.07
CA ASP A 227 7.56 19.42 -5.32
C ASP A 227 6.91 18.09 -5.74
N VAL A 228 6.44 18.01 -6.98
CA VAL A 228 5.68 16.86 -7.47
C VAL A 228 6.49 16.01 -8.42
N ILE A 229 6.57 14.71 -8.16
CA ILE A 229 7.12 13.69 -9.07
C ILE A 229 5.96 12.94 -9.70
N GLU A 230 5.73 13.17 -10.97
CA GLU A 230 4.64 12.53 -11.71
C GLU A 230 5.04 11.10 -12.11
N LEU A 231 4.28 10.10 -11.69
CA LEU A 231 4.41 8.72 -12.11
C LEU A 231 3.31 8.44 -13.14
N PRO A 232 3.63 7.99 -14.37
CA PRO A 232 2.58 7.73 -15.36
C PRO A 232 1.64 6.63 -14.85
N ILE A 233 0.36 6.67 -15.20
CA ILE A 233 -0.46 5.48 -15.05
C ILE A 233 -0.07 4.44 -16.11
N PRO A 234 -0.05 3.13 -15.80
CA PRO A 234 0.14 2.09 -16.79
C PRO A 234 -0.94 2.12 -17.88
N ARG A 235 -0.61 1.70 -19.08
CA ARG A 235 -1.62 1.39 -20.10
C ARG A 235 -2.61 0.40 -19.53
N ALA A 236 -3.90 0.58 -19.87
CA ALA A 236 -4.98 -0.19 -19.29
C ALA A 236 -4.75 -1.70 -19.39
N ILE A 237 -4.75 -2.38 -18.26
CA ILE A 237 -4.64 -3.82 -18.13
C ILE A 237 -6.03 -4.35 -17.84
N PHE A 238 -6.44 -5.40 -18.56
CA PHE A 238 -7.77 -5.99 -18.37
C PHE A 238 -7.66 -7.44 -17.94
N TYR A 239 -8.51 -7.81 -17.00
CA TYR A 239 -8.73 -9.21 -16.62
C TYR A 239 -10.22 -9.50 -16.59
N ARG A 240 -10.66 -10.54 -17.32
CA ARG A 240 -12.09 -10.90 -17.45
C ARG A 240 -13.01 -9.72 -17.83
N GLY A 241 -12.51 -8.80 -18.64
CA GLY A 241 -13.26 -7.63 -19.11
C GLY A 241 -13.26 -6.42 -18.18
N HIS A 242 -12.64 -6.51 -17.00
CA HIS A 242 -12.51 -5.41 -16.04
C HIS A 242 -11.13 -4.78 -16.13
N ARG A 243 -11.06 -3.44 -16.13
CA ARG A 243 -9.78 -2.71 -16.02
C ARG A 243 -9.26 -2.86 -14.60
N LEU A 244 -7.98 -3.24 -14.48
CA LEU A 244 -7.30 -3.47 -13.22
C LEU A 244 -6.68 -2.16 -12.68
N PRO A 245 -6.55 -2.00 -11.34
CA PRO A 245 -6.08 -0.78 -10.67
C PRO A 245 -4.55 -0.65 -10.68
N ALA A 246 -3.94 -0.59 -11.85
CA ALA A 246 -2.49 -0.48 -11.97
C ALA A 246 -1.99 0.94 -11.66
N THR A 247 -1.02 1.07 -10.74
CA THR A 247 -0.40 2.32 -10.35
C THR A 247 1.02 2.11 -9.86
N TYR A 248 1.95 3.02 -10.18
CA TYR A 248 3.31 3.00 -9.65
C TYR A 248 3.44 3.67 -8.27
N ALA A 249 2.40 4.35 -7.78
CA ALA A 249 2.43 5.02 -6.48
C ALA A 249 2.39 4.04 -5.30
N ASN A 250 1.90 2.82 -5.49
CA ASN A 250 1.82 1.82 -4.43
C ASN A 250 3.15 1.06 -4.23
N PHE A 251 4.22 1.83 -4.03
CA PHE A 251 5.56 1.31 -3.75
C PHE A 251 5.80 1.11 -2.25
N VAL A 252 6.83 0.34 -1.91
CA VAL A 252 7.23 0.06 -0.52
C VAL A 252 8.63 0.60 -0.25
N PHE A 253 8.75 1.45 0.78
CA PHE A 253 10.03 1.85 1.34
C PHE A 253 10.63 0.75 2.21
N LEU A 254 11.89 0.45 2.01
CA LEU A 254 12.70 -0.45 2.83
C LEU A 254 13.98 0.24 3.29
N ASN A 255 14.76 -0.40 4.16
CA ASN A 255 16.06 0.08 4.58
C ASN A 255 17.02 0.20 3.38
N GLY A 256 17.22 1.43 2.87
CA GLY A 256 18.08 1.70 1.72
C GLY A 256 17.51 1.31 0.36
N ALA A 257 16.23 0.97 0.27
CA ALA A 257 15.60 0.61 -1.01
C ALA A 257 14.16 1.10 -1.14
N LEU A 258 13.70 1.09 -2.39
CA LEU A 258 12.31 1.32 -2.80
C LEU A 258 11.92 0.20 -3.76
N ILE A 259 10.93 -0.61 -3.39
CA ILE A 259 10.34 -1.60 -4.30
C ILE A 259 9.11 -0.99 -4.96
N VAL A 260 9.12 -0.98 -6.28
CA VAL A 260 8.09 -0.34 -7.13
C VAL A 260 7.36 -1.42 -7.92
N PRO A 261 6.02 -1.43 -7.93
CA PRO A 261 5.28 -2.33 -8.78
C PRO A 261 5.56 -2.03 -10.26
N THR A 262 5.74 -3.06 -11.08
CA THR A 262 5.87 -2.95 -12.54
C THR A 262 4.81 -3.79 -13.23
N TYR A 263 4.45 -3.44 -14.46
CA TYR A 263 3.26 -3.97 -15.10
C TYR A 263 3.45 -4.52 -16.51
N ALA A 264 4.66 -4.44 -17.07
CA ALA A 264 4.94 -5.08 -18.36
C ALA A 264 4.76 -6.60 -18.27
N ASP A 265 4.15 -7.19 -19.28
CA ASP A 265 4.08 -8.65 -19.38
C ASP A 265 5.49 -9.21 -19.63
N PRO A 266 6.02 -10.07 -18.76
CA PRO A 266 7.34 -10.66 -18.97
C PRO A 266 7.41 -11.52 -20.24
N ALA A 267 6.29 -12.09 -20.66
CA ALA A 267 6.21 -12.95 -21.84
C ALA A 267 6.12 -12.15 -23.16
N ASP A 268 5.74 -10.85 -23.10
CA ASP A 268 5.66 -9.99 -24.29
C ASP A 268 6.80 -8.94 -24.29
N PRO A 269 7.81 -9.10 -25.15
CA PRO A 269 8.90 -8.12 -25.27
C PRO A 269 8.44 -6.76 -25.81
N HIS A 270 7.23 -6.69 -26.38
CA HIS A 270 6.65 -5.47 -26.97
C HIS A 270 5.51 -4.88 -26.12
N ASP A 271 5.29 -5.39 -24.88
CA ASP A 271 4.26 -4.84 -24.00
C ASP A 271 4.47 -3.33 -23.80
N PRO A 272 3.45 -2.50 -24.09
CA PRO A 272 3.56 -1.04 -24.02
C PRO A 272 3.86 -0.53 -22.59
N ASN A 273 3.62 -1.32 -21.55
CA ASN A 273 3.93 -0.96 -20.17
C ASN A 273 5.44 -0.96 -19.87
N ARG A 274 6.29 -1.56 -20.71
CA ARG A 274 7.75 -1.50 -20.51
C ARG A 274 8.29 -0.07 -20.47
N ALA A 275 7.80 0.78 -21.37
CA ALA A 275 8.20 2.18 -21.39
C ALA A 275 7.69 2.95 -20.16
N ALA A 276 6.48 2.67 -19.71
CA ALA A 276 5.90 3.28 -18.51
C ALA A 276 6.61 2.80 -17.23
N ASP A 277 6.92 1.48 -17.11
CA ASP A 277 7.70 0.91 -16.03
C ASP A 277 9.06 1.61 -15.90
N GLU A 278 9.82 1.72 -17.01
CA GLU A 278 11.14 2.35 -17.00
C GLU A 278 11.06 3.84 -16.68
N LEU A 279 10.05 4.56 -17.18
CA LEU A 279 9.84 5.97 -16.88
C LEU A 279 9.57 6.17 -15.38
N ALA A 280 8.69 5.37 -14.78
CA ALA A 280 8.38 5.44 -13.35
C ALA A 280 9.61 5.14 -12.50
N LEU A 281 10.33 4.05 -12.80
CA LEU A 281 11.57 3.68 -12.12
C LEU A 281 12.65 4.75 -12.25
N SER A 282 12.84 5.33 -13.43
CA SER A 282 13.83 6.40 -13.67
C SER A 282 13.53 7.65 -12.87
N ARG A 283 12.26 8.08 -12.81
CA ARG A 283 11.83 9.23 -12.02
C ARG A 283 12.06 9.01 -10.53
N LEU A 284 11.71 7.82 -10.02
CA LEU A 284 11.93 7.46 -8.62
C LEU A 284 13.42 7.32 -8.28
N ARG A 285 14.27 6.77 -9.17
CA ARG A 285 15.72 6.73 -8.98
C ARG A 285 16.33 8.13 -8.88
N THR A 286 15.80 9.08 -9.65
CA THR A 286 16.25 10.48 -9.57
C THR A 286 15.81 11.15 -8.27
N ALA A 287 14.56 10.91 -7.84
CA ALA A 287 14.00 11.51 -6.65
C ALA A 287 14.52 10.89 -5.34
N CYS A 288 14.89 9.61 -5.37
CA CYS A 288 15.36 8.83 -4.23
C CYS A 288 16.80 8.32 -4.47
N ALA A 289 17.72 9.23 -4.82
CA ALA A 289 19.11 8.88 -5.18
C ALA A 289 19.93 8.25 -4.03
N ASP A 290 19.44 8.32 -2.80
CA ASP A 290 20.00 7.69 -1.60
C ASP A 290 19.61 6.21 -1.42
N ARG A 291 18.79 5.64 -2.33
CA ARG A 291 18.21 4.31 -2.24
C ARG A 291 18.34 3.52 -3.53
N GLU A 292 18.39 2.20 -3.42
CA GLU A 292 18.21 1.32 -4.58
C GLU A 292 16.72 1.27 -4.96
N VAL A 293 16.39 1.63 -6.21
CA VAL A 293 15.02 1.54 -6.73
C VAL A 293 14.89 0.33 -7.63
N THR A 294 14.11 -0.65 -7.20
CA THR A 294 13.94 -1.95 -7.85
C THR A 294 12.47 -2.16 -8.24
N GLY A 295 12.23 -2.62 -9.48
CA GLY A 295 10.90 -3.02 -9.96
C GLY A 295 10.58 -4.48 -9.60
N VAL A 296 9.34 -4.75 -9.19
CA VAL A 296 8.78 -6.11 -9.05
C VAL A 296 7.48 -6.20 -9.82
N ASN A 297 7.32 -7.26 -10.64
CA ASN A 297 6.12 -7.41 -11.45
C ASN A 297 4.88 -7.63 -10.58
N ALA A 298 3.91 -6.74 -10.72
CA ALA A 298 2.71 -6.69 -9.91
C ALA A 298 1.42 -7.02 -10.67
N ARG A 299 1.49 -7.48 -11.93
CA ARG A 299 0.28 -7.77 -12.74
C ARG A 299 -0.67 -8.77 -12.09
N VAL A 300 -0.15 -9.72 -11.33
CA VAL A 300 -0.97 -10.72 -10.65
C VAL A 300 -1.60 -10.13 -9.38
N PHE A 301 -0.90 -9.24 -8.68
CA PHE A 301 -1.39 -8.62 -7.42
C PHE A 301 -2.62 -7.72 -7.63
N ILE A 302 -2.89 -7.27 -8.83
CA ILE A 302 -4.00 -6.36 -9.13
C ILE A 302 -5.21 -7.03 -9.80
N ARG A 303 -5.29 -8.39 -9.81
CA ARG A 303 -6.38 -9.17 -10.44
C ARG A 303 -7.65 -9.26 -9.61
#